data_dcf75ca46269102eff92bc9920fee55a
#
_entry.id   dcf75ca46269102eff92bc9920fee55a
#
_cell.length_a   1.000
_cell.length_b   1.000
_cell.length_c   1.000
_cell.angle_alpha   90.00
_cell.angle_beta   90.00
_cell.angle_gamma   90.00
#
_symmetry.space_group_name_H-M   'P 1'
#
loop_
_entity.id
_entity.type
_entity.pdbx_description
1 polymer ?
#
loop_
_entity_poly.entity_id
_entity_poly.type
_entity_poly.pdbx_seq_one_letter_code
_entity_poly.pdbx_strand_id
1 'polypeptide(L)'
;PPYRVLTGLADRFGRTLTYRREAAGDLAGEITGVTDGAGREFRLVLTTQAQRAEEARTSSLSSSDSSRPLSASPFPDTLPGTEYGPDRGIRLSAVWLMHDPAYPESLPGAPLARYTYTEAGELLAVYDRSNTQVRAFTYDAQHPGRMVAHRYAGRPEMRYRYDDTGRVVEQLNPAGLSYRYQYEQDRITVTDSLNRREVLHTEGGAGLKRVVKKELADGSVTHSGYDAAGRLTAQTDAAGRRTEYGLNVVSGDITDITTPDGRETKFYYNDGNQLTAVVSPDGLESRREYDEPGRLVSETSRSGETVRYRYDDAHSELPATTTDATGSTRQMTWSRYGQLLAFTDCSGYQTRYEYDRFGQMTAVHREEGISLYRHYDNRGRLTSVKDAQGRETQYEYNAAGDLTAVITPDGNRSETQYDAWGKAVSTTQGGLTRSMEYDAAGRVISLTNENGSHSDFSYDALDRLVQQGGFDGRTQRYHYDLTGKLTQSEDEGLVTLWYYDESDR
;
A
#
# COMPACT_ATOMS: atom_id res chain seq x y z
N PRO A 1 -34.46 23.80 2.39
CA PRO A 1 -33.15 24.36 2.08
C PRO A 1 -32.91 24.31 0.56
N PRO A 2 -32.24 25.32 -0.02
CA PRO A 2 -31.97 25.35 -1.46
C PRO A 2 -30.94 24.34 -1.91
N TYR A 3 -30.35 23.57 -0.99
CA TYR A 3 -29.26 22.64 -1.30
C TYR A 3 -29.69 21.20 -1.00
N ARG A 4 -29.32 20.30 -1.89
CA ARG A 4 -29.40 18.86 -1.65
C ARG A 4 -28.08 18.42 -1.04
N VAL A 5 -28.16 17.66 0.07
CA VAL A 5 -26.98 17.10 0.72
C VAL A 5 -26.90 15.60 0.42
N LEU A 6 -25.66 15.08 0.33
CA LEU A 6 -25.42 13.66 0.16
C LEU A 6 -25.82 12.93 1.45
N THR A 7 -26.75 11.98 1.35
CA THR A 7 -27.23 11.18 2.50
C THR A 7 -26.62 9.78 2.54
N GLY A 8 -25.94 9.37 1.48
CA GLY A 8 -25.31 8.06 1.41
C GLY A 8 -24.71 7.77 0.06
N LEU A 9 -24.07 6.64 -0.03
CA LEU A 9 -23.49 6.06 -1.24
C LEU A 9 -24.02 4.65 -1.41
N ALA A 10 -24.23 4.23 -2.63
CA ALA A 10 -24.58 2.85 -2.97
C ALA A 10 -23.69 2.34 -4.09
N ASP A 11 -23.20 1.11 -3.98
CA ASP A 11 -22.50 0.48 -5.08
C ASP A 11 -23.48 -0.22 -6.03
N ARG A 12 -22.98 -0.78 -7.12
CA ARG A 12 -23.79 -1.47 -8.13
C ARG A 12 -24.47 -2.74 -7.61
N PHE A 13 -24.07 -3.26 -6.45
CA PHE A 13 -24.64 -4.43 -5.81
C PHE A 13 -25.70 -4.09 -4.76
N GLY A 14 -25.99 -2.79 -4.57
CA GLY A 14 -26.96 -2.29 -3.59
C GLY A 14 -26.43 -2.21 -2.17
N ARG A 15 -25.11 -2.35 -1.97
CA ARG A 15 -24.51 -2.11 -0.65
C ARG A 15 -24.42 -0.60 -0.42
N THR A 16 -24.76 -0.16 0.79
CA THR A 16 -24.92 1.26 1.10
C THR A 16 -24.04 1.71 2.25
N LEU A 17 -23.58 2.97 2.15
CA LEU A 17 -23.14 3.77 3.29
C LEU A 17 -24.17 4.85 3.51
N THR A 18 -24.71 4.94 4.74
CA THR A 18 -25.71 5.95 5.09
C THR A 18 -25.08 6.95 6.06
N TYR A 19 -25.28 8.24 5.80
CA TYR A 19 -24.75 9.31 6.63
C TYR A 19 -25.81 9.92 7.51
N ARG A 20 -25.46 10.18 8.78
CA ARG A 20 -26.25 10.97 9.70
C ARG A 20 -25.54 12.31 9.90
N ARG A 21 -26.30 13.40 9.70
CA ARG A 21 -25.79 14.77 9.84
C ARG A 21 -26.37 15.44 11.09
N GLU A 22 -25.57 16.32 11.68
CA GLU A 22 -26.04 17.14 12.80
C GLU A 22 -27.11 18.12 12.31
N ALA A 23 -28.21 18.20 13.07
CA ALA A 23 -29.37 19.04 12.74
C ALA A 23 -29.19 20.50 13.13
N ALA A 24 -28.41 20.79 14.19
CA ALA A 24 -28.26 22.12 14.76
C ALA A 24 -26.91 22.29 15.46
N GLY A 25 -26.58 23.52 15.85
CA GLY A 25 -25.36 23.87 16.58
C GLY A 25 -24.19 24.16 15.64
N ASP A 26 -23.00 24.21 16.22
CA ASP A 26 -21.77 24.55 15.50
C ASP A 26 -21.38 23.54 14.43
N LEU A 27 -21.87 22.32 14.54
CA LEU A 27 -21.60 21.23 13.61
C LEU A 27 -22.79 20.96 12.65
N ALA A 28 -23.76 21.87 12.58
CA ALA A 28 -24.95 21.70 11.73
C ALA A 28 -24.56 21.39 10.29
N GLY A 29 -25.16 20.32 9.72
CA GLY A 29 -24.90 19.86 8.38
C GLY A 29 -23.67 18.92 8.23
N GLU A 30 -22.85 18.80 9.24
CA GLU A 30 -21.68 17.92 9.21
C GLU A 30 -22.06 16.46 9.46
N ILE A 31 -21.32 15.53 8.83
CA ILE A 31 -21.52 14.09 9.02
C ILE A 31 -20.88 13.69 10.35
N THR A 32 -21.70 13.19 11.29
CA THR A 32 -21.24 12.71 12.61
C THR A 32 -21.56 11.24 12.82
N GLY A 33 -22.29 10.61 11.92
CA GLY A 33 -22.58 9.19 11.97
C GLY A 33 -22.53 8.56 10.60
N VAL A 34 -22.08 7.32 10.54
CA VAL A 34 -22.02 6.51 9.32
C VAL A 34 -22.50 5.11 9.66
N THR A 35 -23.43 4.59 8.85
CA THR A 35 -23.84 3.19 8.90
C THR A 35 -23.37 2.52 7.63
N ASP A 36 -22.59 1.43 7.73
CA ASP A 36 -22.11 0.69 6.57
C ASP A 36 -23.12 -0.38 6.10
N GLY A 37 -22.82 -1.03 5.00
CA GLY A 37 -23.67 -2.06 4.40
C GLY A 37 -23.83 -3.33 5.25
N ALA A 38 -22.98 -3.53 6.24
CA ALA A 38 -23.04 -4.65 7.19
C ALA A 38 -23.84 -4.29 8.44
N GLY A 39 -24.33 -3.06 8.56
CA GLY A 39 -25.10 -2.57 9.71
C GLY A 39 -24.25 -2.07 10.86
N ARG A 40 -22.94 -1.92 10.68
CA ARG A 40 -22.08 -1.28 11.70
C ARG A 40 -22.33 0.21 11.72
N GLU A 41 -22.41 0.77 12.92
CA GLU A 41 -22.58 2.20 13.13
C GLU A 41 -21.33 2.81 13.72
N PHE A 42 -20.87 3.88 13.07
CA PHE A 42 -19.68 4.63 13.49
C PHE A 42 -20.07 6.04 13.88
N ARG A 43 -19.42 6.55 14.90
CA ARG A 43 -19.52 7.95 15.30
C ARG A 43 -18.25 8.68 14.90
N LEU A 44 -18.40 9.80 14.20
CA LEU A 44 -17.32 10.71 13.87
C LEU A 44 -17.36 11.86 14.87
N VAL A 45 -16.35 11.96 15.71
CA VAL A 45 -16.21 13.06 16.67
C VAL A 45 -15.47 14.19 15.98
N LEU A 46 -16.16 15.32 15.82
CA LEU A 46 -15.61 16.51 15.18
C LEU A 46 -15.30 17.57 16.22
N THR A 47 -14.28 18.39 15.96
CA THR A 47 -13.95 19.56 16.77
C THR A 47 -13.95 20.81 15.92
N THR A 48 -14.34 21.95 16.53
CA THR A 48 -14.22 23.26 15.93
C THR A 48 -12.85 23.88 16.31
N GLN A 49 -12.44 24.91 15.57
CA GLN A 49 -11.22 25.66 15.90
C GLN A 49 -11.34 26.29 17.30
N ALA A 50 -12.50 26.84 17.65
CA ALA A 50 -12.75 27.42 18.95
C ALA A 50 -12.61 26.42 20.11
N GLN A 51 -13.10 25.18 19.92
CA GLN A 51 -12.96 24.11 20.91
C GLN A 51 -11.48 23.75 21.12
N ARG A 52 -10.71 23.62 20.04
CA ARG A 52 -9.29 23.32 20.13
C ARG A 52 -8.49 24.45 20.78
N ALA A 53 -8.85 25.69 20.49
CA ALA A 53 -8.25 26.86 21.13
C ALA A 53 -8.51 26.87 22.65
N GLU A 54 -9.73 26.53 23.07
CA GLU A 54 -10.09 26.44 24.50
C GLU A 54 -9.33 25.30 25.20
N GLU A 55 -9.25 24.12 24.57
CA GLU A 55 -8.46 22.99 25.11
C GLU A 55 -6.99 23.35 25.28
N ALA A 56 -6.41 24.08 24.31
CA ALA A 56 -5.02 24.53 24.37
C ALA A 56 -4.82 25.52 25.51
N ARG A 57 -5.77 26.44 25.75
CA ARG A 57 -5.74 27.36 26.90
C ARG A 57 -5.81 26.64 28.24
N THR A 58 -6.69 25.67 28.36
CA THR A 58 -6.86 24.84 29.56
C THR A 58 -5.60 24.03 29.86
N SER A 59 -4.98 23.44 28.84
CA SER A 59 -3.73 22.68 28.99
C SER A 59 -2.58 23.56 29.43
N SER A 60 -2.49 24.81 28.96
CA SER A 60 -1.45 25.76 29.38
C SER A 60 -1.61 26.24 30.83
N LEU A 61 -2.86 26.28 31.33
CA LEU A 61 -3.14 26.63 32.74
C LEU A 61 -2.82 25.49 33.71
N SER A 62 -2.85 24.26 33.27
CA SER A 62 -2.52 23.07 34.07
C SER A 62 -1.03 22.80 34.16
N SER A 63 -0.21 23.42 33.30
CA SER A 63 1.24 23.31 33.40
C SER A 63 1.72 24.23 34.53
N SER A 64 2.57 23.72 35.42
CA SER A 64 3.09 24.41 36.62
C SER A 64 4.07 25.59 36.35
N ASP A 65 4.16 26.02 35.11
CA ASP A 65 5.02 27.14 34.72
C ASP A 65 4.26 28.47 34.86
N SER A 66 4.31 29.01 36.08
CA SER A 66 3.67 30.28 36.44
C SER A 66 4.32 31.49 35.82
N SER A 67 5.36 31.34 34.99
CA SER A 67 6.13 32.45 34.43
C SER A 67 5.66 32.91 33.03
N ARG A 68 4.71 32.24 32.42
CA ARG A 68 4.16 32.66 31.12
C ARG A 68 2.93 33.56 31.31
N PRO A 69 2.92 34.76 30.69
CA PRO A 69 1.74 35.60 30.75
C PRO A 69 0.53 34.88 30.10
N LEU A 70 -0.60 34.94 30.81
CA LEU A 70 -1.91 34.38 30.40
C LEU A 70 -2.46 34.95 29.07
N SER A 71 -1.71 35.78 28.35
CA SER A 71 -2.26 36.71 27.36
C SER A 71 -2.18 36.26 25.91
N ALA A 72 -1.63 35.10 25.56
CA ALA A 72 -1.70 34.63 24.16
C ALA A 72 -1.55 33.13 24.07
N SER A 73 -2.69 32.42 23.99
CA SER A 73 -2.71 31.14 23.34
C SER A 73 -2.25 31.33 21.89
N PRO A 74 -1.20 30.64 21.40
CA PRO A 74 -0.85 30.68 19.99
C PRO A 74 -1.94 30.04 19.10
N PHE A 75 -3.01 29.52 19.70
CA PHE A 75 -4.10 28.84 19.07
C PHE A 75 -5.23 29.80 18.71
N PRO A 76 -5.43 30.20 17.45
CA PRO A 76 -6.48 31.15 17.08
C PRO A 76 -7.86 30.50 17.20
N ASP A 77 -8.90 31.33 17.40
CA ASP A 77 -10.28 30.87 17.44
C ASP A 77 -10.87 30.59 16.06
N THR A 78 -10.29 31.18 15.02
CA THR A 78 -10.71 31.01 13.63
C THR A 78 -9.51 30.78 12.71
N LEU A 79 -9.74 30.15 11.57
CA LEU A 79 -8.73 29.91 10.56
C LEU A 79 -8.95 30.79 9.33
N PRO A 80 -7.88 31.13 8.56
CA PRO A 80 -8.03 31.84 7.29
C PRO A 80 -8.90 31.04 6.32
N GLY A 81 -9.67 31.74 5.49
CA GLY A 81 -10.44 31.12 4.43
C GLY A 81 -9.56 30.52 3.33
N THR A 82 -10.16 29.68 2.52
CA THR A 82 -9.57 29.10 1.31
C THR A 82 -10.26 29.61 0.06
N GLU A 83 -9.77 29.26 -1.13
CA GLU A 83 -10.44 29.56 -2.40
C GLU A 83 -11.86 28.98 -2.49
N TYR A 84 -12.18 27.97 -1.67
CA TYR A 84 -13.48 27.32 -1.61
C TYR A 84 -14.41 27.95 -0.55
N GLY A 85 -13.98 29.00 0.13
CA GLY A 85 -14.76 29.69 1.15
C GLY A 85 -14.06 29.74 2.50
N PRO A 86 -14.76 30.20 3.57
CA PRO A 86 -14.20 30.28 4.90
C PRO A 86 -13.93 28.89 5.47
N ASP A 87 -12.78 28.70 6.10
CA ASP A 87 -12.43 27.49 6.85
C ASP A 87 -13.04 27.60 8.25
N ARG A 88 -14.08 26.83 8.52
CA ARG A 88 -14.74 26.77 9.83
C ARG A 88 -13.88 26.08 10.88
N GLY A 89 -12.75 25.52 10.50
CA GLY A 89 -11.84 24.81 11.41
C GLY A 89 -12.40 23.50 11.95
N ILE A 90 -13.42 22.95 11.29
CA ILE A 90 -13.99 21.65 11.69
C ILE A 90 -13.05 20.54 11.24
N ARG A 91 -12.63 19.71 12.19
CA ARG A 91 -11.70 18.61 11.97
C ARG A 91 -12.18 17.35 12.65
N LEU A 92 -11.85 16.20 12.04
CA LEU A 92 -12.14 14.89 12.61
C LEU A 92 -11.18 14.62 13.77
N SER A 93 -11.70 14.44 14.98
CA SER A 93 -10.92 14.17 16.19
C SER A 93 -10.83 12.68 16.51
N ALA A 94 -11.90 11.93 16.31
CA ALA A 94 -11.93 10.50 16.61
C ALA A 94 -13.02 9.78 15.81
N VAL A 95 -12.80 8.48 15.62
CA VAL A 95 -13.78 7.56 15.02
C VAL A 95 -14.07 6.46 16.03
N TRP A 96 -15.35 6.29 16.37
CA TRP A 96 -15.84 5.27 17.31
C TRP A 96 -16.71 4.25 16.58
N LEU A 97 -16.55 2.98 16.92
CA LEU A 97 -17.50 1.95 16.57
C LEU A 97 -18.58 1.90 17.66
N MET A 98 -19.82 2.28 17.32
CA MET A 98 -20.92 2.40 18.27
C MET A 98 -21.85 1.20 18.28
N HIS A 99 -21.96 0.49 17.16
CA HIS A 99 -22.78 -0.71 17.03
C HIS A 99 -22.17 -1.65 15.99
N ASP A 100 -22.16 -2.93 16.31
CA ASP A 100 -21.75 -4.00 15.42
C ASP A 100 -22.74 -5.16 15.59
N PRO A 101 -23.55 -5.49 14.56
CA PRO A 101 -24.52 -6.57 14.66
C PRO A 101 -23.92 -7.92 14.97
N ALA A 102 -22.64 -8.16 14.60
CA ALA A 102 -21.95 -9.42 14.87
C ALA A 102 -21.40 -9.48 16.30
N TYR A 103 -21.18 -8.33 16.95
CA TYR A 103 -20.60 -8.23 18.29
C TYR A 103 -21.33 -7.18 19.13
N PRO A 104 -22.64 -7.34 19.36
CA PRO A 104 -23.44 -6.28 19.99
C PRO A 104 -23.04 -5.98 21.43
N GLU A 105 -22.42 -6.94 22.10
CA GLU A 105 -22.02 -6.86 23.52
C GLU A 105 -20.53 -6.65 23.73
N SER A 106 -19.74 -6.55 22.64
CA SER A 106 -18.28 -6.51 22.68
C SER A 106 -17.71 -5.27 21.99
N LEU A 107 -18.39 -4.13 22.12
CA LEU A 107 -17.94 -2.89 21.50
C LEU A 107 -16.61 -2.40 22.09
N PRO A 108 -15.73 -1.78 21.28
CA PRO A 108 -14.49 -1.20 21.79
C PRO A 108 -14.77 -0.08 22.81
N GLY A 109 -13.99 -0.07 23.90
CA GLY A 109 -14.05 1.00 24.90
C GLY A 109 -13.19 2.22 24.59
N ALA A 110 -12.58 2.26 23.40
CA ALA A 110 -11.73 3.33 22.93
C ALA A 110 -12.01 3.62 21.47
N PRO A 111 -11.70 4.81 20.95
CA PRO A 111 -11.86 5.09 19.53
C PRO A 111 -10.97 4.19 18.67
N LEU A 112 -11.44 3.87 17.47
CA LEU A 112 -10.67 3.11 16.47
C LEU A 112 -9.47 3.90 15.97
N ALA A 113 -9.60 5.23 15.91
CA ALA A 113 -8.54 6.16 15.52
C ALA A 113 -8.79 7.51 16.19
N ARG A 114 -7.72 8.23 16.47
CA ARG A 114 -7.76 9.58 17.05
C ARG A 114 -6.76 10.47 16.32
N TYR A 115 -7.14 11.73 16.14
CA TYR A 115 -6.37 12.71 15.38
C TYR A 115 -6.20 13.99 16.20
N THR A 116 -5.00 14.57 16.15
CA THR A 116 -4.71 15.88 16.76
C THR A 116 -4.23 16.86 15.70
N TYR A 117 -4.33 18.15 16.01
CA TYR A 117 -4.08 19.22 15.04
C TYR A 117 -3.20 20.30 15.60
N THR A 118 -2.49 21.01 14.73
CA THR A 118 -1.74 22.22 15.07
C THR A 118 -2.71 23.38 15.30
N GLU A 119 -2.17 24.50 15.82
CA GLU A 119 -2.90 25.74 15.95
C GLU A 119 -3.47 26.27 14.63
N ALA A 120 -2.86 25.92 13.51
CA ALA A 120 -3.33 26.27 12.17
C ALA A 120 -4.35 25.25 11.59
N GLY A 121 -4.76 24.24 12.37
CA GLY A 121 -5.70 23.22 11.94
C GLY A 121 -5.11 22.16 11.03
N GLU A 122 -3.80 22.03 11.01
CA GLU A 122 -3.09 21.02 10.22
C GLU A 122 -2.96 19.73 11.03
N LEU A 123 -3.05 18.57 10.38
CA LEU A 123 -2.95 17.27 11.05
C LEU A 123 -1.58 17.10 11.71
N LEU A 124 -1.55 17.01 13.03
CA LEU A 124 -0.30 16.90 13.80
C LEU A 124 0.08 15.44 14.06
N ALA A 125 -0.87 14.60 14.48
CA ALA A 125 -0.61 13.23 14.84
C ALA A 125 -1.83 12.35 14.64
N VAL A 126 -1.58 11.07 14.37
CA VAL A 126 -2.59 10.01 14.27
C VAL A 126 -2.29 8.96 15.32
N TYR A 127 -3.31 8.55 16.05
CA TYR A 127 -3.26 7.51 17.08
C TYR A 127 -4.14 6.33 16.67
N ASP A 128 -3.66 5.11 16.88
CA ASP A 128 -4.44 3.90 16.63
C ASP A 128 -5.36 3.58 17.82
N ARG A 129 -6.07 2.45 17.75
CA ARG A 129 -7.01 2.03 18.80
C ARG A 129 -6.34 1.71 20.15
N SER A 130 -5.02 1.49 20.17
CA SER A 130 -4.24 1.32 21.40
C SER A 130 -3.79 2.64 22.01
N ASN A 131 -4.18 3.76 21.40
CA ASN A 131 -3.73 5.10 21.73
C ASN A 131 -2.22 5.31 21.55
N THR A 132 -1.62 4.53 20.65
CA THR A 132 -0.23 4.71 20.24
C THR A 132 -0.16 5.69 19.07
N GLN A 133 0.75 6.67 19.16
CA GLN A 133 1.00 7.59 18.05
C GLN A 133 1.69 6.83 16.93
N VAL A 134 0.97 6.66 15.80
CA VAL A 134 1.46 5.89 14.65
C VAL A 134 1.99 6.77 13.54
N ARG A 135 1.57 8.04 13.48
CA ARG A 135 2.09 9.04 12.54
C ARG A 135 2.19 10.40 13.21
N ALA A 136 3.19 11.17 12.78
CA ALA A 136 3.37 12.56 13.19
C ALA A 136 3.83 13.40 12.00
N PHE A 137 3.42 14.69 12.00
CA PHE A 137 3.68 15.61 10.91
C PHE A 137 4.21 16.93 11.47
N THR A 138 5.11 17.56 10.72
CA THR A 138 5.63 18.91 11.03
C THR A 138 5.39 19.81 9.82
N TYR A 139 5.01 21.05 10.08
CA TYR A 139 4.64 22.02 9.05
C TYR A 139 5.55 23.25 9.09
N ASP A 140 5.66 23.92 7.93
CA ASP A 140 6.38 25.15 7.79
C ASP A 140 5.65 26.28 8.57
N ALA A 141 6.38 26.99 9.42
CA ALA A 141 5.83 28.09 10.22
C ALA A 141 5.37 29.28 9.36
N GLN A 142 5.96 29.47 8.18
CA GLN A 142 5.70 30.61 7.30
C GLN A 142 4.73 30.31 6.16
N HIS A 143 4.53 29.04 5.84
CA HIS A 143 3.67 28.59 4.73
C HIS A 143 2.64 27.58 5.26
N PRO A 144 1.44 28.04 5.65
CA PRO A 144 0.41 27.15 6.18
C PRO A 144 0.06 26.01 5.23
N GLY A 145 -0.08 24.81 5.77
CA GLY A 145 -0.39 23.61 5.02
C GLY A 145 0.80 22.92 4.36
N ARG A 146 1.99 23.53 4.41
CA ARG A 146 3.21 22.93 3.84
C ARG A 146 3.86 21.98 4.84
N MET A 147 3.76 20.68 4.58
CA MET A 147 4.40 19.67 5.40
C MET A 147 5.91 19.63 5.14
N VAL A 148 6.73 19.79 6.18
CA VAL A 148 8.20 19.77 6.08
C VAL A 148 8.80 18.50 6.66
N ALA A 149 8.05 17.72 7.42
CA ALA A 149 8.50 16.44 7.95
C ALA A 149 7.34 15.55 8.32
N HIS A 150 7.57 14.25 8.24
CA HIS A 150 6.66 13.26 8.80
C HIS A 150 7.44 12.02 9.26
N ARG A 151 6.81 11.25 10.16
CA ARG A 151 7.37 9.97 10.61
C ARG A 151 6.26 8.97 10.93
N TYR A 152 6.58 7.69 10.77
CA TYR A 152 5.81 6.57 11.30
C TYR A 152 6.39 6.15 12.66
N ALA A 153 5.58 5.50 13.48
CA ALA A 153 6.01 5.01 14.80
C ALA A 153 7.29 4.17 14.68
N GLY A 154 8.28 4.48 15.54
CA GLY A 154 9.55 3.74 15.57
C GLY A 154 10.46 3.96 14.37
N ARG A 155 10.10 4.85 13.44
CA ARG A 155 10.89 5.17 12.25
C ARG A 155 11.52 6.55 12.34
N PRO A 156 12.63 6.80 11.63
CA PRO A 156 13.20 8.13 11.53
C PRO A 156 12.30 9.10 10.78
N GLU A 157 12.51 10.37 11.03
CA GLU A 157 11.76 11.44 10.40
C GLU A 157 12.24 11.68 8.96
N MET A 158 11.30 11.71 8.02
CA MET A 158 11.50 12.15 6.63
C MET A 158 11.32 13.65 6.56
N ARG A 159 12.23 14.38 5.91
CA ARG A 159 12.18 15.83 5.79
C ARG A 159 12.13 16.28 4.35
N TYR A 160 11.46 17.43 4.13
CA TYR A 160 11.27 18.00 2.79
C TYR A 160 11.70 19.47 2.83
N ARG A 161 12.38 19.90 1.77
CA ARG A 161 12.68 21.30 1.52
C ARG A 161 12.00 21.73 0.21
N TYR A 162 11.49 22.93 0.18
CA TYR A 162 10.69 23.47 -0.93
C TYR A 162 11.36 24.68 -1.54
N ASP A 163 11.10 24.94 -2.82
CA ASP A 163 11.48 26.20 -3.48
C ASP A 163 10.43 27.29 -3.24
N ASP A 164 10.68 28.48 -3.80
CA ASP A 164 9.79 29.63 -3.66
C ASP A 164 8.41 29.44 -4.26
N THR A 165 8.26 28.49 -5.19
CA THR A 165 6.98 28.16 -5.83
C THR A 165 6.23 27.02 -5.12
N GLY A 166 6.78 26.48 -4.06
CA GLY A 166 6.14 25.40 -3.28
C GLY A 166 6.40 23.99 -3.81
N ARG A 167 7.39 23.82 -4.69
CA ARG A 167 7.79 22.48 -5.17
C ARG A 167 8.86 21.89 -4.26
N VAL A 168 8.82 20.58 -4.03
CA VAL A 168 9.85 19.87 -3.28
C VAL A 168 11.16 19.88 -4.08
N VAL A 169 12.22 20.42 -3.50
CA VAL A 169 13.57 20.43 -4.10
C VAL A 169 14.52 19.45 -3.40
N GLU A 170 14.18 19.00 -2.20
CA GLU A 170 14.98 18.04 -1.47
C GLU A 170 14.11 17.18 -0.58
N GLN A 171 14.36 15.87 -0.59
CA GLN A 171 13.75 14.90 0.30
C GLN A 171 14.86 14.21 1.06
N LEU A 172 14.91 14.42 2.38
CA LEU A 172 15.96 13.89 3.25
C LEU A 172 15.45 12.65 3.97
N ASN A 173 16.17 11.54 3.77
CA ASN A 173 15.92 10.27 4.40
C ASN A 173 17.18 9.89 5.20
N PRO A 174 17.16 9.91 6.55
CA PRO A 174 18.39 9.73 7.35
C PRO A 174 19.04 8.34 7.22
N ALA A 175 18.30 7.31 6.80
CA ALA A 175 18.81 5.94 6.75
C ALA A 175 18.58 5.27 5.40
N GLY A 176 18.22 6.00 4.36
CA GLY A 176 18.00 5.51 3.02
C GLY A 176 18.44 6.53 1.97
N LEU A 177 17.89 6.42 0.76
CA LEU A 177 18.16 7.39 -0.30
C LEU A 177 17.50 8.71 0.00
N SER A 178 18.29 9.78 -0.09
CA SER A 178 17.79 11.14 -0.16
C SER A 178 17.83 11.62 -1.61
N TYR A 179 16.93 12.54 -1.96
CA TYR A 179 16.76 12.99 -3.33
C TYR A 179 16.84 14.50 -3.42
N ARG A 180 17.42 15.00 -4.51
CA ARG A 180 17.38 16.41 -4.91
C ARG A 180 16.71 16.52 -6.26
N TYR A 181 15.83 17.53 -6.40
CA TYR A 181 15.06 17.78 -7.60
C TYR A 181 15.43 19.14 -8.17
N GLN A 182 15.77 19.18 -9.45
CA GLN A 182 16.00 20.41 -10.18
C GLN A 182 14.96 20.53 -11.28
N TYR A 183 14.17 21.59 -11.21
CA TYR A 183 13.06 21.83 -12.14
C TYR A 183 13.48 22.83 -13.20
N GLU A 184 13.30 22.46 -14.44
CA GLU A 184 13.42 23.35 -15.59
C GLU A 184 12.09 23.35 -16.34
N GLN A 185 11.93 24.20 -17.36
CA GLN A 185 10.66 24.34 -18.06
C GLN A 185 10.19 23.02 -18.70
N ASP A 186 11.11 22.24 -19.25
CA ASP A 186 10.85 21.04 -20.04
C ASP A 186 11.39 19.75 -19.42
N ARG A 187 12.00 19.84 -18.23
CA ARG A 187 12.59 18.65 -17.60
C ARG A 187 12.77 18.79 -16.09
N ILE A 188 12.86 17.65 -15.47
CA ILE A 188 13.16 17.52 -14.05
C ILE A 188 14.37 16.59 -13.91
N THR A 189 15.40 17.07 -13.22
CA THR A 189 16.57 16.25 -12.89
C THR A 189 16.47 15.78 -11.47
N VAL A 190 16.52 14.47 -11.25
CA VAL A 190 16.47 13.82 -9.94
C VAL A 190 17.85 13.24 -9.65
N THR A 191 18.47 13.67 -8.55
CA THR A 191 19.76 13.16 -8.11
C THR A 191 19.61 12.55 -6.72
N ASP A 192 20.00 11.30 -6.55
CA ASP A 192 19.93 10.64 -5.23
C ASP A 192 21.24 10.81 -4.46
N SER A 193 21.26 10.35 -3.21
CA SER A 193 22.43 10.46 -2.32
C SER A 193 23.61 9.55 -2.70
N LEU A 194 23.41 8.63 -3.65
CA LEU A 194 24.51 7.86 -4.28
C LEU A 194 25.03 8.54 -5.54
N ASN A 195 24.61 9.80 -5.81
CA ASN A 195 24.93 10.56 -7.01
C ASN A 195 24.45 9.95 -8.32
N ARG A 196 23.43 9.11 -8.26
CA ARG A 196 22.75 8.60 -9.45
C ARG A 196 21.79 9.66 -9.94
N ARG A 197 21.81 9.88 -11.25
CA ARG A 197 21.05 10.97 -11.87
C ARG A 197 20.09 10.42 -12.89
N GLU A 198 18.87 10.91 -12.82
CA GLU A 198 17.79 10.59 -13.75
C GLU A 198 17.20 11.88 -14.26
N VAL A 199 16.96 11.99 -15.57
CA VAL A 199 16.37 13.18 -16.20
C VAL A 199 15.03 12.81 -16.82
N LEU A 200 13.98 13.49 -16.38
CA LEU A 200 12.63 13.34 -16.90
C LEU A 200 12.30 14.49 -17.82
N HIS A 201 12.17 14.22 -19.11
CA HIS A 201 11.76 15.23 -20.10
C HIS A 201 10.25 15.25 -20.20
N THR A 202 9.66 16.45 -20.13
CA THR A 202 8.20 16.62 -20.08
C THR A 202 7.72 17.48 -21.25
N GLU A 203 6.51 17.18 -21.71
CA GLU A 203 5.77 17.98 -22.70
C GLU A 203 4.36 18.24 -22.20
N GLY A 204 3.73 19.31 -22.69
CA GLY A 204 2.38 19.72 -22.36
C GLY A 204 2.31 21.04 -21.62
N GLY A 205 1.12 21.64 -21.60
CA GLY A 205 0.85 22.87 -20.87
C GLY A 205 0.71 22.66 -19.36
N ALA A 206 0.61 23.77 -18.62
CA ALA A 206 0.46 23.76 -17.16
C ALA A 206 -0.68 22.83 -16.71
N GLY A 207 -0.38 21.92 -15.81
CA GLY A 207 -1.33 20.93 -15.29
C GLY A 207 -1.51 19.68 -16.15
N LEU A 208 -0.94 19.62 -17.35
CA LEU A 208 -1.05 18.50 -18.28
C LEU A 208 0.30 17.97 -18.78
N LYS A 209 1.37 18.26 -18.03
CA LYS A 209 2.71 17.76 -18.40
C LYS A 209 2.79 16.24 -18.27
N ARG A 210 3.37 15.60 -19.30
CA ARG A 210 3.63 14.16 -19.36
C ARG A 210 5.11 13.91 -19.59
N VAL A 211 5.64 12.87 -18.99
CA VAL A 211 7.02 12.43 -19.21
C VAL A 211 7.09 11.72 -20.56
N VAL A 212 7.81 12.29 -21.52
CA VAL A 212 7.95 11.74 -22.89
C VAL A 212 9.28 11.04 -23.10
N LYS A 213 10.28 11.37 -22.30
CA LYS A 213 11.63 10.81 -22.41
C LYS A 213 12.24 10.73 -21.01
N LYS A 214 12.93 9.64 -20.73
CA LYS A 214 13.58 9.41 -19.45
C LYS A 214 15.02 8.98 -19.70
N GLU A 215 15.98 9.77 -19.18
CA GLU A 215 17.39 9.39 -19.17
C GLU A 215 17.68 8.72 -17.83
N LEU A 216 18.10 7.47 -17.88
CA LEU A 216 18.37 6.66 -16.69
C LEU A 216 19.78 6.89 -16.16
N ALA A 217 20.06 6.40 -14.95
CA ALA A 217 21.34 6.62 -14.27
C ALA A 217 22.54 6.01 -14.98
N ASP A 218 22.36 5.03 -15.85
CA ASP A 218 23.40 4.42 -16.68
C ASP A 218 23.59 5.13 -18.04
N GLY A 219 22.82 6.21 -18.30
CA GLY A 219 22.82 6.93 -19.55
C GLY A 219 21.89 6.38 -20.62
N SER A 220 21.23 5.26 -20.37
CA SER A 220 20.22 4.72 -21.29
C SER A 220 18.97 5.60 -21.30
N VAL A 221 18.19 5.49 -22.38
CA VAL A 221 17.05 6.38 -22.62
C VAL A 221 15.82 5.57 -22.97
N THR A 222 14.70 5.93 -22.37
CA THR A 222 13.38 5.39 -22.71
C THR A 222 12.46 6.50 -23.18
N HIS A 223 11.44 6.15 -23.96
CA HIS A 223 10.46 7.12 -24.49
C HIS A 223 9.04 6.66 -24.21
N SER A 224 8.14 7.62 -24.05
CA SER A 224 6.70 7.38 -23.91
C SER A 224 5.94 8.31 -24.83
N GLY A 225 4.94 7.79 -25.54
CA GLY A 225 4.06 8.55 -26.41
C GLY A 225 2.64 8.59 -25.87
N TYR A 226 1.95 9.70 -26.08
CA TYR A 226 0.60 9.94 -25.56
C TYR A 226 -0.32 10.46 -26.65
N ASP A 227 -1.61 10.21 -26.51
CA ASP A 227 -2.63 10.81 -27.38
C ASP A 227 -2.98 12.23 -26.91
N ALA A 228 -3.91 12.88 -27.61
CA ALA A 228 -4.33 14.25 -27.28
C ALA A 228 -5.01 14.37 -25.91
N ALA A 229 -5.57 13.27 -25.39
CA ALA A 229 -6.16 13.21 -24.05
C ALA A 229 -5.14 12.87 -22.95
N GLY A 230 -3.87 12.71 -23.30
CA GLY A 230 -2.79 12.39 -22.37
C GLY A 230 -2.72 10.92 -21.94
N ARG A 231 -3.34 10.03 -22.71
CA ARG A 231 -3.30 8.58 -22.45
C ARG A 231 -2.12 7.95 -23.18
N LEU A 232 -1.45 6.99 -22.50
CA LEU A 232 -0.26 6.32 -23.04
C LEU A 232 -0.62 5.48 -24.27
N THR A 233 0.07 5.75 -25.41
CA THR A 233 -0.14 5.03 -26.67
C THR A 233 1.09 4.30 -27.16
N ALA A 234 2.27 4.60 -26.62
CA ALA A 234 3.50 3.91 -26.99
C ALA A 234 4.54 4.00 -25.90
N GLN A 235 5.39 2.98 -25.84
CA GLN A 235 6.59 2.97 -25.00
C GLN A 235 7.76 2.44 -25.80
N THR A 236 8.92 3.09 -25.71
CA THR A 236 10.17 2.65 -26.31
C THR A 236 11.15 2.34 -25.18
N ASP A 237 11.66 1.13 -25.13
CA ASP A 237 12.61 0.70 -24.12
C ASP A 237 14.04 1.23 -24.42
N ALA A 238 14.98 0.91 -23.53
CA ALA A 238 16.37 1.37 -23.62
C ALA A 238 17.12 0.80 -24.84
N ALA A 239 16.64 -0.28 -25.44
CA ALA A 239 17.20 -0.87 -26.67
C ALA A 239 16.57 -0.26 -27.93
N GLY A 240 15.65 0.70 -27.79
CA GLY A 240 14.95 1.32 -28.91
C GLY A 240 13.78 0.51 -29.43
N ARG A 241 13.34 -0.53 -28.73
CA ARG A 241 12.21 -1.36 -29.13
C ARG A 241 10.91 -0.70 -28.68
N ARG A 242 9.98 -0.59 -29.62
CA ARG A 242 8.72 0.14 -29.41
C ARG A 242 7.54 -0.82 -29.27
N THR A 243 6.77 -0.62 -28.20
CA THR A 243 5.46 -1.24 -28.00
C THR A 243 4.37 -0.20 -28.19
N GLU A 244 3.33 -0.52 -28.95
CA GLU A 244 2.22 0.38 -29.23
C GLU A 244 0.92 -0.12 -28.62
N TYR A 245 0.11 0.82 -28.12
CA TYR A 245 -1.19 0.56 -27.51
C TYR A 245 -2.28 1.25 -28.31
N GLY A 246 -3.22 0.48 -28.84
CA GLY A 246 -4.45 1.00 -29.38
C GLY A 246 -5.46 1.22 -28.26
N LEU A 247 -6.15 2.35 -28.28
CA LEU A 247 -7.11 2.72 -27.24
C LEU A 247 -8.47 3.02 -27.84
N ASN A 248 -9.54 2.66 -27.11
CA ASN A 248 -10.88 3.15 -27.41
C ASN A 248 -10.89 4.67 -27.15
N VAL A 249 -11.32 5.44 -28.16
CA VAL A 249 -11.28 6.92 -28.11
C VAL A 249 -12.20 7.50 -27.05
N VAL A 250 -13.23 6.79 -26.64
CA VAL A 250 -14.19 7.25 -25.62
C VAL A 250 -13.79 6.81 -24.23
N SER A 251 -13.59 5.48 -24.03
CA SER A 251 -13.33 4.91 -22.70
C SER A 251 -11.86 4.97 -22.28
N GLY A 252 -10.93 5.00 -23.25
CA GLY A 252 -9.51 4.90 -22.99
C GLY A 252 -9.04 3.46 -22.73
N ASP A 253 -9.91 2.47 -22.80
CA ASP A 253 -9.54 1.07 -22.64
C ASP A 253 -8.63 0.60 -23.77
N ILE A 254 -7.65 -0.26 -23.42
CA ILE A 254 -6.72 -0.82 -24.40
C ILE A 254 -7.47 -1.81 -25.29
N THR A 255 -7.45 -1.59 -26.62
CA THR A 255 -8.05 -2.46 -27.61
C THR A 255 -7.04 -3.38 -28.27
N ASP A 256 -5.79 -2.99 -28.33
CA ASP A 256 -4.71 -3.81 -28.87
C ASP A 256 -3.35 -3.38 -28.33
N ILE A 257 -2.44 -4.34 -28.28
CA ILE A 257 -1.03 -4.10 -27.96
C ILE A 257 -0.21 -4.74 -29.09
N THR A 258 0.65 -3.92 -29.70
CA THR A 258 1.58 -4.38 -30.74
C THR A 258 3.00 -4.37 -30.19
N THR A 259 3.63 -5.53 -30.16
CA THR A 259 5.00 -5.70 -29.68
C THR A 259 6.01 -5.19 -30.72
N PRO A 260 7.30 -4.96 -30.33
CA PRO A 260 8.31 -4.46 -31.28
C PRO A 260 8.53 -5.37 -32.48
N ASP A 261 8.29 -6.68 -32.37
CA ASP A 261 8.39 -7.66 -33.46
C ASP A 261 7.06 -7.77 -34.30
N GLY A 262 6.11 -6.88 -34.04
CA GLY A 262 4.88 -6.78 -34.82
C GLY A 262 3.77 -7.74 -34.42
N ARG A 263 3.91 -8.46 -33.33
CA ARG A 263 2.86 -9.36 -32.83
C ARG A 263 1.79 -8.56 -32.11
N GLU A 264 0.55 -8.91 -32.36
CA GLU A 264 -0.60 -8.15 -31.88
C GLU A 264 -1.47 -8.99 -30.93
N THR A 265 -1.80 -8.42 -29.77
CA THR A 265 -2.78 -8.93 -28.83
C THR A 265 -3.99 -8.03 -28.86
N LYS A 266 -5.19 -8.58 -28.97
CA LYS A 266 -6.45 -7.82 -29.04
C LYS A 266 -7.29 -8.04 -27.79
N PHE A 267 -7.94 -6.96 -27.34
CA PHE A 267 -8.78 -6.94 -26.16
C PHE A 267 -10.20 -6.52 -26.55
N TYR A 268 -11.17 -7.23 -26.02
CA TYR A 268 -12.58 -6.98 -26.30
C TYR A 268 -13.34 -6.75 -24.99
N TYR A 269 -14.31 -5.85 -25.04
CA TYR A 269 -15.06 -5.40 -23.87
C TYR A 269 -16.56 -5.47 -24.15
N ASN A 270 -17.36 -5.62 -23.10
CA ASN A 270 -18.82 -5.50 -23.17
C ASN A 270 -19.26 -4.03 -23.05
N ASP A 271 -20.57 -3.78 -23.07
CA ASP A 271 -21.14 -2.43 -22.94
C ASP A 271 -20.86 -1.80 -21.58
N GLY A 272 -20.56 -2.57 -20.56
CA GLY A 272 -20.14 -2.11 -19.23
C GLY A 272 -18.63 -1.88 -19.08
N ASN A 273 -17.86 -1.89 -20.19
CA ASN A 273 -16.42 -1.75 -20.23
C ASN A 273 -15.66 -2.84 -19.45
N GLN A 274 -16.23 -4.02 -19.34
CA GLN A 274 -15.58 -5.18 -18.75
C GLN A 274 -14.92 -6.04 -19.82
N LEU A 275 -13.72 -6.53 -19.56
CA LEU A 275 -12.96 -7.36 -20.48
C LEU A 275 -13.67 -8.71 -20.71
N THR A 276 -14.04 -9.02 -21.97
CA THR A 276 -14.72 -10.26 -22.33
C THR A 276 -13.82 -11.24 -23.06
N ALA A 277 -12.81 -10.78 -23.77
CA ALA A 277 -11.91 -11.63 -24.51
C ALA A 277 -10.54 -11.00 -24.70
N VAL A 278 -9.52 -11.86 -24.74
CA VAL A 278 -8.16 -11.51 -25.14
C VAL A 278 -7.73 -12.50 -26.21
N VAL A 279 -7.39 -11.99 -27.38
CA VAL A 279 -6.89 -12.81 -28.50
C VAL A 279 -5.38 -12.58 -28.62
N SER A 280 -4.60 -13.62 -28.36
CA SER A 280 -3.15 -13.57 -28.45
C SER A 280 -2.66 -13.65 -29.90
N PRO A 281 -1.37 -13.31 -30.17
CA PRO A 281 -0.85 -13.28 -31.55
C PRO A 281 -0.94 -14.61 -32.32
N ASP A 282 -0.99 -15.74 -31.62
CA ASP A 282 -1.19 -17.07 -32.19
C ASP A 282 -2.66 -17.40 -32.54
N GLY A 283 -3.57 -16.46 -32.27
CA GLY A 283 -5.00 -16.63 -32.52
C GLY A 283 -5.76 -17.35 -31.43
N LEU A 284 -5.09 -17.79 -30.37
CA LEU A 284 -5.77 -18.40 -29.23
C LEU A 284 -6.46 -17.34 -28.39
N GLU A 285 -7.62 -17.68 -27.87
CA GLU A 285 -8.50 -16.75 -27.19
C GLU A 285 -8.76 -17.20 -25.74
N SER A 286 -8.67 -16.25 -24.81
CA SER A 286 -9.23 -16.39 -23.47
C SER A 286 -10.50 -15.57 -23.37
N ARG A 287 -11.48 -16.04 -22.58
CA ARG A 287 -12.80 -15.41 -22.47
C ARG A 287 -13.24 -15.24 -21.04
N ARG A 288 -14.07 -14.21 -20.81
CA ARG A 288 -14.75 -13.95 -19.55
C ARG A 288 -16.20 -13.63 -19.80
N GLU A 289 -17.08 -14.21 -19.00
CA GLU A 289 -18.51 -13.92 -19.01
C GLU A 289 -18.96 -13.34 -17.68
N TYR A 290 -19.91 -12.43 -17.73
CA TYR A 290 -20.42 -11.70 -16.58
C TYR A 290 -21.94 -11.86 -16.50
N ASP A 291 -22.47 -11.80 -15.27
CA ASP A 291 -23.92 -11.73 -15.08
C ASP A 291 -24.44 -10.29 -15.27
N GLU A 292 -25.73 -10.09 -15.12
CA GLU A 292 -26.37 -8.78 -15.31
C GLU A 292 -25.80 -7.70 -14.38
N PRO A 293 -25.57 -7.95 -13.06
CA PRO A 293 -24.90 -6.98 -12.19
C PRO A 293 -23.41 -6.74 -12.49
N GLY A 294 -22.81 -7.54 -13.38
CA GLY A 294 -21.42 -7.40 -13.80
C GLY A 294 -20.41 -8.22 -12.99
N ARG A 295 -20.86 -9.28 -12.32
CA ARG A 295 -19.97 -10.24 -11.65
C ARG A 295 -19.47 -11.30 -12.61
N LEU A 296 -18.20 -11.71 -12.44
CA LEU A 296 -17.61 -12.76 -13.27
C LEU A 296 -18.28 -14.10 -12.99
N VAL A 297 -18.86 -14.74 -14.01
CA VAL A 297 -19.51 -16.05 -13.89
C VAL A 297 -18.73 -17.18 -14.58
N SER A 298 -17.90 -16.86 -15.56
CA SER A 298 -17.00 -17.86 -16.16
C SER A 298 -15.74 -17.22 -16.69
N GLU A 299 -14.68 -18.01 -16.70
CA GLU A 299 -13.37 -17.62 -17.18
C GLU A 299 -12.77 -18.81 -17.93
N THR A 300 -12.52 -18.64 -19.22
CA THR A 300 -11.96 -19.70 -20.10
C THR A 300 -10.54 -19.31 -20.47
N SER A 301 -9.57 -20.17 -20.19
CA SER A 301 -8.16 -19.97 -20.53
C SER A 301 -7.92 -20.15 -22.03
N ARG A 302 -6.72 -19.76 -22.47
CA ARG A 302 -6.27 -19.98 -23.85
C ARG A 302 -6.29 -21.46 -24.25
N SER A 303 -6.09 -22.37 -23.31
CA SER A 303 -6.13 -23.83 -23.52
C SER A 303 -7.55 -24.38 -23.57
N GLY A 304 -8.57 -23.56 -23.36
CA GLY A 304 -9.98 -23.98 -23.40
C GLY A 304 -10.53 -24.47 -22.06
N GLU A 305 -9.75 -24.37 -20.99
CA GLU A 305 -10.19 -24.75 -19.65
C GLU A 305 -11.07 -23.65 -19.05
N THR A 306 -12.24 -24.03 -18.52
CA THR A 306 -13.23 -23.09 -18.00
C THR A 306 -13.39 -23.26 -16.50
N VAL A 307 -13.29 -22.14 -15.77
CA VAL A 307 -13.64 -22.02 -14.35
C VAL A 307 -14.96 -21.26 -14.27
N ARG A 308 -15.89 -21.74 -13.45
CA ARG A 308 -17.22 -21.13 -13.28
C ARG A 308 -17.40 -20.65 -11.86
N TYR A 309 -18.14 -19.55 -11.71
CA TYR A 309 -18.43 -18.91 -10.43
C TYR A 309 -19.93 -18.78 -10.27
N ARG A 310 -20.44 -19.10 -9.07
CA ARG A 310 -21.84 -18.92 -8.72
C ARG A 310 -21.95 -18.06 -7.46
N TYR A 311 -22.95 -17.21 -7.43
CA TYR A 311 -23.21 -16.26 -6.35
C TYR A 311 -24.57 -16.55 -5.75
N ASP A 312 -24.67 -16.62 -4.42
CA ASP A 312 -25.91 -16.87 -3.71
C ASP A 312 -26.53 -15.57 -3.16
N ASP A 313 -25.71 -14.56 -2.88
CA ASP A 313 -26.17 -13.26 -2.38
C ASP A 313 -26.17 -12.23 -3.52
N ALA A 314 -27.37 -11.68 -3.81
CA ALA A 314 -27.53 -10.66 -4.85
C ALA A 314 -26.71 -9.38 -4.59
N HIS A 315 -26.35 -9.11 -3.34
CA HIS A 315 -25.61 -7.93 -2.92
C HIS A 315 -24.11 -8.17 -2.73
N SER A 316 -23.62 -9.35 -3.07
CA SER A 316 -22.19 -9.72 -2.91
C SER A 316 -21.49 -9.90 -4.24
N GLU A 317 -20.25 -9.46 -4.32
CA GLU A 317 -19.32 -9.75 -5.42
C GLU A 317 -18.46 -11.00 -5.15
N LEU A 318 -18.68 -11.67 -4.01
CA LEU A 318 -17.91 -12.83 -3.59
C LEU A 318 -18.64 -14.12 -3.99
N PRO A 319 -17.99 -15.04 -4.71
CA PRO A 319 -18.65 -16.25 -5.18
C PRO A 319 -18.91 -17.22 -4.04
N ALA A 320 -20.09 -17.83 -4.04
CA ALA A 320 -20.44 -18.93 -3.13
C ALA A 320 -19.88 -20.26 -3.60
N THR A 321 -19.70 -20.44 -4.90
CA THR A 321 -19.20 -21.67 -5.49
C THR A 321 -18.26 -21.38 -6.64
N THR A 322 -17.13 -22.11 -6.68
CA THR A 322 -16.24 -22.15 -7.84
C THR A 322 -16.17 -23.58 -8.38
N THR A 323 -16.26 -23.74 -9.69
CA THR A 323 -16.12 -25.02 -10.36
C THR A 323 -14.97 -24.93 -11.34
N ASP A 324 -13.97 -25.79 -11.18
CA ASP A 324 -12.81 -25.82 -12.07
C ASP A 324 -13.09 -26.57 -13.38
N ALA A 325 -12.09 -26.61 -14.26
CA ALA A 325 -12.21 -27.25 -15.57
C ALA A 325 -12.47 -28.78 -15.51
N THR A 326 -12.13 -29.41 -14.40
CA THR A 326 -12.39 -30.85 -14.19
C THR A 326 -13.79 -31.15 -13.66
N GLY A 327 -14.57 -30.10 -13.35
CA GLY A 327 -15.87 -30.20 -12.72
C GLY A 327 -15.82 -30.26 -11.19
N SER A 328 -14.65 -30.17 -10.59
CA SER A 328 -14.47 -30.13 -9.14
C SER A 328 -14.99 -28.81 -8.56
N THR A 329 -15.78 -28.91 -7.51
CA THR A 329 -16.50 -27.77 -6.93
C THR A 329 -15.96 -27.43 -5.54
N ARG A 330 -15.79 -26.13 -5.29
CA ARG A 330 -15.45 -25.57 -3.97
C ARG A 330 -16.57 -24.64 -3.54
N GLN A 331 -16.90 -24.67 -2.25
CA GLN A 331 -17.97 -23.84 -1.68
C GLN A 331 -17.39 -22.89 -0.64
N MET A 332 -17.93 -21.67 -0.62
CA MET A 332 -17.49 -20.61 0.29
C MET A 332 -18.71 -19.96 0.92
N THR A 333 -18.62 -19.72 2.22
CA THR A 333 -19.63 -18.97 2.98
C THR A 333 -18.98 -17.69 3.50
N TRP A 334 -19.65 -16.56 3.28
CA TRP A 334 -19.13 -15.24 3.61
C TRP A 334 -19.97 -14.54 4.66
N SER A 335 -19.31 -13.76 5.53
CA SER A 335 -20.00 -12.85 6.44
C SER A 335 -20.49 -11.61 5.70
N ARG A 336 -21.31 -10.79 6.39
CA ARG A 336 -21.72 -9.47 5.89
C ARG A 336 -20.56 -8.53 5.64
N TYR A 337 -19.41 -8.77 6.26
CA TYR A 337 -18.20 -7.97 6.13
C TYR A 337 -17.29 -8.45 4.99
N GLY A 338 -17.69 -9.49 4.26
CA GLY A 338 -16.86 -10.09 3.21
C GLY A 338 -15.75 -10.99 3.73
N GLN A 339 -15.86 -11.47 4.95
CA GLN A 339 -14.90 -12.40 5.54
C GLN A 339 -15.32 -13.85 5.28
N LEU A 340 -14.37 -14.70 4.92
CA LEU A 340 -14.62 -16.12 4.68
C LEU A 340 -14.92 -16.83 5.99
N LEU A 341 -16.14 -17.37 6.14
CA LEU A 341 -16.58 -18.10 7.33
C LEU A 341 -16.34 -19.60 7.21
N ALA A 342 -16.52 -20.15 6.01
CA ALA A 342 -16.34 -21.56 5.74
C ALA A 342 -15.88 -21.78 4.31
N PHE A 343 -15.04 -22.77 4.15
CA PHE A 343 -14.55 -23.23 2.84
C PHE A 343 -14.67 -24.74 2.78
N THR A 344 -15.34 -25.27 1.76
CA THR A 344 -15.45 -26.72 1.50
C THR A 344 -14.68 -27.01 0.21
N ASP A 345 -13.67 -27.87 0.31
CA ASP A 345 -12.86 -28.26 -0.86
C ASP A 345 -13.59 -29.27 -1.74
N CYS A 346 -12.94 -29.65 -2.85
CA CYS A 346 -13.52 -30.58 -3.83
C CYS A 346 -13.74 -32.01 -3.29
N SER A 347 -13.10 -32.34 -2.17
CA SER A 347 -13.27 -33.64 -1.47
C SER A 347 -14.36 -33.61 -0.40
N GLY A 348 -14.99 -32.45 -0.18
CA GLY A 348 -16.02 -32.27 0.83
C GLY A 348 -15.50 -31.91 2.21
N TYR A 349 -14.18 -31.73 2.39
CA TYR A 349 -13.60 -31.29 3.65
C TYR A 349 -13.89 -29.83 3.91
N GLN A 350 -14.42 -29.53 5.09
CA GLN A 350 -14.77 -28.17 5.47
C GLN A 350 -13.74 -27.57 6.42
N THR A 351 -13.34 -26.32 6.13
CA THR A 351 -12.57 -25.46 7.03
C THR A 351 -13.45 -24.30 7.45
N ARG A 352 -13.51 -24.01 8.75
CA ARG A 352 -14.27 -22.89 9.31
C ARG A 352 -13.33 -21.87 9.92
N TYR A 353 -13.72 -20.59 9.84
CA TYR A 353 -12.91 -19.45 10.30
C TYR A 353 -13.71 -18.61 11.28
N GLU A 354 -13.06 -18.14 12.33
CA GLU A 354 -13.62 -17.19 13.29
C GLU A 354 -12.82 -15.91 13.31
N TYR A 355 -13.49 -14.80 13.58
CA TYR A 355 -12.90 -13.46 13.59
C TYR A 355 -13.29 -12.71 14.86
N ASP A 356 -12.45 -11.75 15.26
CA ASP A 356 -12.77 -10.83 16.34
C ASP A 356 -13.52 -9.59 15.82
N ARG A 357 -13.89 -8.70 16.72
CA ARG A 357 -14.61 -7.45 16.42
C ARG A 357 -13.83 -6.47 15.55
N PHE A 358 -12.53 -6.67 15.39
CA PHE A 358 -11.67 -5.86 14.53
C PHE A 358 -11.40 -6.50 13.16
N GLY A 359 -12.06 -7.62 12.87
CA GLY A 359 -11.90 -8.32 11.62
C GLY A 359 -10.67 -9.21 11.53
N GLN A 360 -10.00 -9.46 12.65
CA GLN A 360 -8.80 -10.31 12.70
C GLN A 360 -9.21 -11.77 12.89
N MET A 361 -8.57 -12.69 12.14
CA MET A 361 -8.86 -14.12 12.23
C MET A 361 -8.35 -14.68 13.55
N THR A 362 -9.24 -15.21 14.39
CA THR A 362 -8.92 -15.75 15.71
C THR A 362 -8.84 -17.26 15.75
N ALA A 363 -9.49 -17.96 14.82
CA ALA A 363 -9.47 -19.41 14.77
C ALA A 363 -9.67 -19.94 13.37
N VAL A 364 -9.01 -21.07 13.11
CA VAL A 364 -9.21 -21.90 11.92
C VAL A 364 -9.51 -23.31 12.40
N HIS A 365 -10.67 -23.85 12.03
CA HIS A 365 -11.11 -25.19 12.39
C HIS A 365 -11.16 -26.06 11.16
N ARG A 366 -10.30 -27.08 11.10
CA ARG A 366 -10.32 -28.12 10.06
C ARG A 366 -11.02 -29.34 10.62
N GLU A 367 -11.33 -30.29 9.74
CA GLU A 367 -11.91 -31.57 10.15
C GLU A 367 -10.97 -32.34 11.08
N GLU A 368 -11.54 -33.31 11.79
CA GLU A 368 -10.83 -34.19 12.74
C GLU A 368 -10.23 -33.44 13.96
N GLY A 369 -10.82 -32.30 14.31
CA GLY A 369 -10.41 -31.53 15.47
C GLY A 369 -9.07 -30.80 15.33
N ILE A 370 -8.57 -30.65 14.11
CA ILE A 370 -7.38 -29.86 13.83
C ILE A 370 -7.78 -28.39 13.87
N SER A 371 -7.38 -27.69 14.91
CA SER A 371 -7.70 -26.28 15.09
C SER A 371 -6.45 -25.47 15.38
N LEU A 372 -6.44 -24.23 14.87
CA LEU A 372 -5.40 -23.24 15.17
C LEU A 372 -6.07 -21.99 15.73
N TYR A 373 -5.52 -21.44 16.79
CA TYR A 373 -6.01 -20.24 17.46
C TYR A 373 -4.97 -19.14 17.39
N ARG A 374 -5.41 -17.93 17.05
CA ARG A 374 -4.55 -16.75 16.94
C ARG A 374 -4.95 -15.70 17.96
N HIS A 375 -3.95 -15.13 18.62
CA HIS A 375 -4.13 -14.02 19.56
C HIS A 375 -3.39 -12.79 19.06
N TYR A 376 -4.00 -11.64 19.28
CA TYR A 376 -3.48 -10.35 18.83
C TYR A 376 -3.36 -9.39 19.99
N ASP A 377 -2.39 -8.47 19.91
CA ASP A 377 -2.31 -7.36 20.84
C ASP A 377 -3.29 -6.24 20.44
N ASN A 378 -3.35 -5.19 21.27
CA ASN A 378 -4.27 -4.07 21.01
C ASN A 378 -3.86 -3.22 19.80
N ARG A 379 -2.67 -3.38 19.25
CA ARG A 379 -2.24 -2.77 17.99
C ARG A 379 -2.57 -3.62 16.76
N GLY A 380 -3.15 -4.79 16.96
CA GLY A 380 -3.53 -5.71 15.88
C GLY A 380 -2.42 -6.62 15.41
N ARG A 381 -1.33 -6.77 16.18
CA ARG A 381 -0.21 -7.63 15.81
C ARG A 381 -0.42 -9.03 16.40
N LEU A 382 -0.09 -10.06 15.61
CA LEU A 382 -0.19 -11.45 16.03
C LEU A 382 0.82 -11.75 17.14
N THR A 383 0.36 -12.10 18.36
CA THR A 383 1.23 -12.40 19.51
C THR A 383 1.43 -13.87 19.74
N SER A 384 0.47 -14.72 19.37
CA SER A 384 0.61 -16.17 19.48
C SER A 384 -0.29 -16.94 18.54
N VAL A 385 0.15 -18.17 18.24
CA VAL A 385 -0.65 -19.18 17.55
C VAL A 385 -0.61 -20.44 18.40
N LYS A 386 -1.79 -20.98 18.76
CA LYS A 386 -1.94 -22.25 19.46
C LYS A 386 -2.55 -23.30 18.57
N ASP A 387 -2.04 -24.53 18.62
CA ASP A 387 -2.70 -25.68 17.98
C ASP A 387 -3.71 -26.35 18.92
N ALA A 388 -4.37 -27.41 18.43
CA ALA A 388 -5.40 -28.13 19.17
C ALA A 388 -4.86 -28.82 20.43
N GLN A 389 -3.56 -29.10 20.52
CA GLN A 389 -2.90 -29.70 21.67
C GLN A 389 -2.38 -28.66 22.67
N GLY A 390 -2.62 -27.37 22.40
CA GLY A 390 -2.16 -26.27 23.25
C GLY A 390 -0.71 -25.87 23.03
N ARG A 391 -0.03 -26.41 22.03
CA ARG A 391 1.33 -26.00 21.67
C ARG A 391 1.28 -24.59 21.09
N GLU A 392 2.13 -23.72 21.62
CA GLU A 392 2.05 -22.30 21.36
C GLU A 392 3.34 -21.78 20.73
N THR A 393 3.19 -21.04 19.62
CA THR A 393 4.24 -20.22 19.04
C THR A 393 3.97 -18.76 19.39
N GLN A 394 4.96 -18.04 19.90
CA GLN A 394 4.84 -16.66 20.36
C GLN A 394 5.64 -15.73 19.45
N TYR A 395 5.15 -14.50 19.31
CA TYR A 395 5.75 -13.47 18.47
C TYR A 395 5.93 -12.18 19.25
N GLU A 396 7.09 -11.54 19.08
CA GLU A 396 7.41 -10.25 19.70
C GLU A 396 7.76 -9.23 18.62
N TYR A 397 7.47 -7.95 18.91
CA TYR A 397 7.63 -6.85 17.96
C TYR A 397 8.31 -5.65 18.61
N ASN A 398 8.99 -4.84 17.80
CA ASN A 398 9.46 -3.53 18.23
C ASN A 398 8.36 -2.46 18.05
N ALA A 399 8.67 -1.21 18.40
CA ALA A 399 7.72 -0.09 18.31
C ALA A 399 7.24 0.17 16.88
N ALA A 400 8.04 -0.15 15.87
CA ALA A 400 7.70 0.04 14.45
C ALA A 400 6.84 -1.11 13.87
N GLY A 401 6.64 -2.19 14.65
CA GLY A 401 5.89 -3.36 14.21
C GLY A 401 6.74 -4.43 13.52
N ASP A 402 8.06 -4.32 13.55
CA ASP A 402 8.95 -5.35 13.01
C ASP A 402 8.99 -6.55 13.96
N LEU A 403 8.93 -7.75 13.41
CA LEU A 403 8.97 -9.01 14.17
C LEU A 403 10.38 -9.24 14.72
N THR A 404 10.57 -9.09 16.03
CA THR A 404 11.89 -9.19 16.69
C THR A 404 12.18 -10.58 17.23
N ALA A 405 11.17 -11.38 17.54
CA ALA A 405 11.38 -12.72 18.05
C ALA A 405 10.23 -13.65 17.68
N VAL A 406 10.58 -14.91 17.47
CA VAL A 406 9.65 -16.05 17.37
C VAL A 406 10.10 -17.10 18.38
N ILE A 407 9.17 -17.52 19.24
CA ILE A 407 9.43 -18.53 20.26
C ILE A 407 8.55 -19.73 19.93
N THR A 408 9.19 -20.86 19.57
CA THR A 408 8.49 -22.09 19.21
C THR A 408 8.01 -22.81 20.47
N PRO A 409 7.08 -23.80 20.34
CA PRO A 409 6.52 -24.51 21.51
C PRO A 409 7.56 -25.24 22.37
N ASP A 410 8.69 -25.61 21.79
CA ASP A 410 9.79 -26.26 22.52
C ASP A 410 10.72 -25.25 23.25
N GLY A 411 10.39 -23.97 23.21
CA GLY A 411 11.13 -22.90 23.87
C GLY A 411 12.31 -22.35 23.06
N ASN A 412 12.52 -22.79 21.82
CA ASN A 412 13.55 -22.22 20.96
C ASN A 412 13.17 -20.83 20.54
N ARG A 413 14.11 -19.90 20.72
CA ARG A 413 13.93 -18.49 20.42
C ARG A 413 14.77 -18.10 19.22
N SER A 414 14.12 -17.55 18.19
CA SER A 414 14.77 -16.92 17.05
C SER A 414 14.62 -15.42 17.18
N GLU A 415 15.69 -14.66 17.02
CA GLU A 415 15.68 -13.21 17.16
C GLU A 415 16.14 -12.56 15.87
N THR A 416 15.52 -11.44 15.52
CA THR A 416 15.89 -10.61 14.37
C THR A 416 16.07 -9.18 14.84
N GLN A 417 17.22 -8.58 14.50
CA GLN A 417 17.47 -7.15 14.70
C GLN A 417 17.29 -6.42 13.38
N TYR A 418 16.77 -5.22 13.45
CA TYR A 418 16.43 -4.39 12.29
C TYR A 418 17.18 -3.07 12.34
N ASP A 419 17.46 -2.52 11.16
CA ASP A 419 17.92 -1.14 11.06
C ASP A 419 16.74 -0.17 11.28
N ALA A 420 17.04 1.13 11.26
CA ALA A 420 16.02 2.16 11.49
C ALA A 420 14.86 2.12 10.49
N TRP A 421 15.03 1.47 9.33
CA TRP A 421 14.02 1.38 8.26
C TRP A 421 13.29 0.05 8.19
N GLY A 422 13.59 -0.86 9.12
CA GLY A 422 12.91 -2.15 9.18
C GLY A 422 13.51 -3.23 8.29
N LYS A 423 14.75 -3.04 7.81
CA LYS A 423 15.49 -4.11 7.15
C LYS A 423 16.22 -4.95 8.18
N ALA A 424 16.14 -6.26 8.07
CA ALA A 424 16.81 -7.18 8.98
C ALA A 424 18.34 -7.06 8.83
N VAL A 425 19.04 -6.77 9.93
CA VAL A 425 20.51 -6.67 9.95
C VAL A 425 21.17 -7.86 10.64
N SER A 426 20.45 -8.60 11.49
CA SER A 426 20.93 -9.87 12.05
C SER A 426 19.79 -10.79 12.40
N THR A 427 20.04 -12.10 12.30
CA THR A 427 19.13 -13.14 12.77
C THR A 427 19.93 -14.11 13.64
N THR A 428 19.38 -14.47 14.78
CA THR A 428 20.02 -15.39 15.75
C THR A 428 19.09 -16.56 16.03
N GLN A 429 19.61 -17.79 15.85
CA GLN A 429 18.92 -19.04 16.18
C GLN A 429 19.90 -19.98 16.87
N GLY A 430 19.54 -20.53 18.02
CA GLY A 430 20.40 -21.48 18.74
C GLY A 430 21.78 -20.94 19.08
N GLY A 431 21.90 -19.62 19.32
CA GLY A 431 23.16 -18.96 19.59
C GLY A 431 24.01 -18.67 18.35
N LEU A 432 23.53 -19.01 17.15
CA LEU A 432 24.22 -18.78 15.89
C LEU A 432 23.63 -17.55 15.21
N THR A 433 24.49 -16.60 14.82
CA THR A 433 24.07 -15.32 14.27
C THR A 433 24.53 -15.17 12.82
N ARG A 434 23.61 -14.77 11.96
CA ARG A 434 23.86 -14.28 10.60
C ARG A 434 23.62 -12.79 10.54
N SER A 435 24.44 -12.06 9.79
CA SER A 435 24.35 -10.61 9.67
C SER A 435 24.23 -10.16 8.23
N MET A 436 23.60 -9.02 8.02
CA MET A 436 23.38 -8.42 6.70
C MET A 436 23.73 -6.94 6.78
N GLU A 437 24.41 -6.44 5.75
CA GLU A 437 24.66 -5.01 5.59
C GLU A 437 23.99 -4.51 4.31
N TYR A 438 23.51 -3.28 4.36
CA TYR A 438 22.80 -2.63 3.25
C TYR A 438 23.48 -1.30 2.91
N ASP A 439 23.42 -0.93 1.64
CA ASP A 439 23.76 0.43 1.22
C ASP A 439 22.58 1.39 1.39
N ALA A 440 22.78 2.65 1.05
CA ALA A 440 21.73 3.68 1.15
C ALA A 440 20.52 3.40 0.25
N ALA A 441 20.68 2.63 -0.83
CA ALA A 441 19.58 2.22 -1.70
C ALA A 441 18.78 1.02 -1.14
N GLY A 442 19.17 0.49 0.02
CA GLY A 442 18.52 -0.67 0.62
C GLY A 442 18.95 -2.00 0.01
N ARG A 443 20.02 -2.01 -0.76
CA ARG A 443 20.55 -3.22 -1.39
C ARG A 443 21.50 -3.93 -0.44
N VAL A 444 21.42 -5.26 -0.39
CA VAL A 444 22.37 -6.07 0.40
C VAL A 444 23.77 -5.96 -0.21
N ILE A 445 24.74 -5.50 0.56
CA ILE A 445 26.15 -5.41 0.14
C ILE A 445 27.04 -6.46 0.79
N SER A 446 26.61 -7.04 1.92
CA SER A 446 27.36 -8.10 2.59
C SER A 446 26.44 -9.01 3.40
N LEU A 447 26.70 -10.30 3.33
CA LEU A 447 26.14 -11.31 4.22
C LEU A 447 27.28 -11.95 5.01
N THR A 448 27.09 -12.12 6.33
CA THR A 448 28.05 -12.84 7.18
C THR A 448 27.34 -14.05 7.78
N ASN A 449 27.90 -15.25 7.58
CA ASN A 449 27.33 -16.47 8.12
C ASN A 449 27.78 -16.70 9.59
N GLU A 450 27.34 -17.79 10.19
CA GLU A 450 27.60 -18.13 11.59
C GLU A 450 29.10 -18.34 11.87
N ASN A 451 29.90 -18.66 10.86
CA ASN A 451 31.35 -18.88 10.96
C ASN A 451 32.17 -17.60 10.75
N GLY A 452 31.50 -16.47 10.50
CA GLY A 452 32.16 -15.21 10.17
C GLY A 452 32.58 -15.08 8.73
N SER A 453 32.28 -16.03 7.84
CA SER A 453 32.57 -15.94 6.41
C SER A 453 31.61 -14.94 5.75
N HIS A 454 32.11 -14.21 4.75
CA HIS A 454 31.42 -13.15 4.06
C HIS A 454 31.03 -13.55 2.63
N SER A 455 29.87 -13.04 2.21
CA SER A 455 29.47 -12.96 0.81
C SER A 455 29.16 -11.50 0.49
N ASP A 456 29.85 -10.95 -0.51
CA ASP A 456 29.76 -9.53 -0.85
C ASP A 456 29.07 -9.34 -2.20
N PHE A 457 28.31 -8.23 -2.33
CA PHE A 457 27.51 -7.95 -3.50
C PHE A 457 27.78 -6.54 -4.01
N SER A 458 27.89 -6.39 -5.32
CA SER A 458 28.04 -5.10 -5.98
C SER A 458 26.97 -4.94 -7.06
N TYR A 459 26.55 -3.70 -7.27
CA TYR A 459 25.45 -3.36 -8.15
C TYR A 459 25.84 -2.28 -9.14
N ASP A 460 25.18 -2.26 -10.28
CA ASP A 460 25.30 -1.17 -11.25
C ASP A 460 24.36 0.01 -10.89
N ALA A 461 24.39 1.05 -11.72
CA ALA A 461 23.60 2.26 -11.49
C ALA A 461 22.08 2.03 -11.58
N LEU A 462 21.62 0.90 -12.11
CA LEU A 462 20.20 0.52 -12.20
C LEU A 462 19.81 -0.59 -11.22
N ASP A 463 20.57 -0.76 -10.12
CA ASP A 463 20.30 -1.71 -9.04
C ASP A 463 20.41 -3.20 -9.46
N ARG A 464 21.09 -3.50 -10.57
CA ARG A 464 21.30 -4.87 -11.01
C ARG A 464 22.59 -5.43 -10.41
N LEU A 465 22.53 -6.68 -9.93
CA LEU A 465 23.68 -7.36 -9.35
C LEU A 465 24.74 -7.61 -10.42
N VAL A 466 25.95 -7.07 -10.26
CA VAL A 466 27.05 -7.23 -11.21
C VAL A 466 28.18 -8.11 -10.68
N GLN A 467 28.32 -8.26 -9.37
CA GLN A 467 29.33 -9.12 -8.77
C GLN A 467 28.84 -9.68 -7.43
N GLN A 468 29.15 -10.94 -7.20
CA GLN A 468 28.87 -11.64 -5.96
C GLN A 468 30.12 -12.43 -5.55
N GLY A 469 30.63 -12.18 -4.34
CA GLY A 469 31.63 -13.03 -3.70
C GLY A 469 30.95 -14.04 -2.81
N GLY A 470 31.19 -15.34 -2.99
CA GLY A 470 30.59 -16.39 -2.17
C GLY A 470 31.31 -16.60 -0.84
N PHE A 471 30.70 -17.31 0.08
CA PHE A 471 31.26 -17.69 1.39
C PHE A 471 32.53 -18.57 1.23
N ASP A 472 32.67 -19.26 0.11
CA ASP A 472 33.79 -20.11 -0.25
C ASP A 472 34.95 -19.33 -0.94
N GLY A 473 34.81 -18.01 -1.06
CA GLY A 473 35.75 -17.13 -1.73
C GLY A 473 35.62 -17.09 -3.25
N ARG A 474 34.66 -17.79 -3.84
CA ARG A 474 34.40 -17.75 -5.28
C ARG A 474 33.70 -16.44 -5.67
N THR A 475 34.12 -15.91 -6.83
CA THR A 475 33.55 -14.68 -7.37
C THR A 475 32.73 -14.98 -8.61
N GLN A 476 31.53 -14.48 -8.64
CA GLN A 476 30.62 -14.52 -9.79
C GLN A 476 30.39 -13.11 -10.31
N ARG A 477 30.39 -12.94 -11.64
CA ARG A 477 30.15 -11.65 -12.31
C ARG A 477 29.03 -11.80 -13.31
N TYR A 478 28.26 -10.72 -13.48
CA TYR A 478 27.06 -10.68 -14.32
C TYR A 478 27.08 -9.48 -15.24
N HIS A 479 26.64 -9.69 -16.49
CA HIS A 479 26.50 -8.63 -17.49
C HIS A 479 25.08 -8.65 -18.03
N TYR A 480 24.57 -7.48 -18.36
CA TYR A 480 23.19 -7.29 -18.78
C TYR A 480 23.13 -6.52 -20.09
N ASP A 481 22.07 -6.73 -20.87
CA ASP A 481 21.77 -5.90 -22.01
C ASP A 481 21.08 -4.59 -21.56
N LEU A 482 20.78 -3.71 -22.51
CA LEU A 482 20.16 -2.43 -22.22
C LEU A 482 18.78 -2.53 -21.58
N THR A 483 18.09 -3.67 -21.73
CA THR A 483 16.77 -3.90 -21.15
C THR A 483 16.80 -4.65 -19.81
N GLY A 484 18.00 -4.95 -19.31
CA GLY A 484 18.19 -5.58 -18.01
C GLY A 484 18.19 -7.11 -18.02
N LYS A 485 18.21 -7.73 -19.20
CA LYS A 485 18.34 -9.19 -19.29
C LYS A 485 19.78 -9.61 -19.14
N LEU A 486 20.00 -10.71 -18.40
CA LEU A 486 21.31 -11.29 -18.20
C LEU A 486 21.87 -11.85 -19.53
N THR A 487 23.01 -11.32 -19.99
CA THR A 487 23.67 -11.77 -21.21
C THR A 487 24.87 -12.63 -20.96
N GLN A 488 25.50 -12.48 -19.81
CA GLN A 488 26.72 -13.24 -19.47
C GLN A 488 26.83 -13.39 -17.96
N SER A 489 27.23 -14.59 -17.52
CA SER A 489 27.75 -14.80 -16.17
C SER A 489 29.13 -15.42 -16.24
N GLU A 490 29.96 -15.11 -15.25
CA GLU A 490 31.32 -15.64 -15.11
C GLU A 490 31.47 -16.19 -13.69
N ASP A 491 31.86 -17.45 -13.56
CA ASP A 491 32.15 -18.12 -12.29
C ASP A 491 33.58 -18.70 -12.36
N GLU A 492 34.52 -18.06 -11.65
CA GLU A 492 35.91 -18.47 -11.61
C GLU A 492 36.52 -18.69 -13.00
N GLY A 493 36.23 -17.80 -13.94
CA GLY A 493 36.72 -17.87 -15.32
C GLY A 493 35.90 -18.73 -16.27
N LEU A 494 34.86 -19.41 -15.78
CA LEU A 494 33.88 -20.11 -16.62
C LEU A 494 32.79 -19.13 -17.05
N VAL A 495 32.68 -18.95 -18.35
CA VAL A 495 31.73 -17.98 -18.93
C VAL A 495 30.53 -18.70 -19.49
N THR A 496 29.34 -18.27 -19.09
CA THR A 496 28.06 -18.71 -19.65
C THR A 496 27.42 -17.52 -20.36
N LEU A 497 26.99 -17.74 -21.60
CA LEU A 497 26.35 -16.71 -22.44
C LEU A 497 24.88 -17.05 -22.63
N TRP A 498 24.02 -16.03 -22.56
CA TRP A 498 22.59 -16.13 -22.86
C TRP A 498 22.28 -15.26 -24.07
N TYR A 499 21.50 -15.83 -24.98
CA TYR A 499 21.04 -15.16 -26.19
C TYR A 499 19.51 -15.13 -26.16
N TYR A 500 18.95 -14.01 -26.56
CA TYR A 500 17.50 -13.81 -26.59
C TYR A 500 17.03 -13.54 -28.01
N ASP A 501 15.88 -14.08 -28.37
CA ASP A 501 15.23 -13.76 -29.63
C ASP A 501 14.49 -12.41 -29.53
N GLU A 502 13.84 -12.00 -30.63
CA GLU A 502 13.09 -10.75 -30.71
C GLU A 502 11.90 -10.72 -29.73
N SER A 503 11.53 -11.86 -29.16
CA SER A 503 10.43 -12.01 -28.19
C SER A 503 10.94 -12.16 -26.75
N ASP A 504 12.23 -11.95 -26.51
CA ASP A 504 12.89 -12.05 -25.18
C ASP A 504 12.90 -13.48 -24.60
N ARG A 505 12.94 -14.50 -25.46
CA ARG A 505 12.98 -15.93 -25.06
C ARG A 505 14.37 -16.53 -25.22
#